data_8a7e90ede6cc2c5c5d9525ce029418f7
#
_entry.id   8a7e90ede6cc2c5c5d9525ce029418f7
#
_cell.length_a   1.000
_cell.length_b   1.000
_cell.length_c   1.000
_cell.angle_alpha   90.00
_cell.angle_beta   90.00
_cell.angle_gamma   90.00
#
_symmetry.space_group_name_H-M   'P 1'
#
loop_
_entity.id
_entity.type
_entity.pdbx_description
1 polymer ?
#
loop_
_entity_poly.entity_id
_entity_poly.type
_entity_poly.pdbx_seq_one_letter_code
_entity_poly.pdbx_strand_id
1 'polypeptide(L)'
;NYHLLHYNPTLLTENYKHFPNQIDWANDPDHLAAWKRGETGYPFIDAGMRQLNQEGYIHNRPRQNVASFLTKHLLVDWGEGARYFAKQLVDHDPASNYGNWQWIASTGTDSVDVRIFDPVAQMSKYDDGATYVKEYVPELREVSADTVVDWPTLPKSRRDDLAPDYADPIVDRNEGYERAQRVFE
;
A
#
# COMPACT_ATOMS: atom_id res chain seq x y z
N ASN A 1 -17.26 6.69 10.35
CA ASN A 1 -16.94 5.27 10.67
C ASN A 1 -17.54 4.81 12.00
N TYR A 2 -17.54 5.61 13.10
CA TYR A 2 -18.06 5.19 14.43
C TYR A 2 -19.51 4.70 14.41
N HIS A 3 -20.43 5.48 13.85
CA HIS A 3 -21.83 5.06 13.74
C HIS A 3 -21.99 3.79 12.90
N LEU A 4 -21.21 3.68 11.82
CA LEU A 4 -21.25 2.52 10.95
C LEU A 4 -20.85 1.25 11.70
N LEU A 5 -19.72 1.30 12.41
CA LEU A 5 -19.22 0.17 13.20
C LEU A 5 -20.16 -0.16 14.37
N HIS A 6 -20.74 0.85 15.02
CA HIS A 6 -21.68 0.64 16.13
C HIS A 6 -22.90 -0.20 15.71
N TYR A 7 -23.46 0.08 14.54
CA TYR A 7 -24.61 -0.66 14.03
C TYR A 7 -24.26 -1.92 13.22
N ASN A 8 -23.01 -2.06 12.81
CA ASN A 8 -22.52 -3.18 11.99
C ASN A 8 -21.16 -3.67 12.51
N PRO A 9 -21.11 -4.36 13.66
CA PRO A 9 -19.84 -4.80 14.26
C PRO A 9 -19.08 -5.83 13.41
N THR A 10 -19.75 -6.50 12.47
CA THR A 10 -19.13 -7.43 11.52
C THR A 10 -18.16 -6.74 10.55
N LEU A 11 -18.20 -5.39 10.44
CA LEU A 11 -17.27 -4.63 9.61
C LEU A 11 -15.79 -4.75 10.02
N LEU A 12 -15.50 -5.33 11.17
CA LEU A 12 -14.14 -5.68 11.56
C LEU A 12 -13.59 -6.89 10.80
N THR A 13 -14.47 -7.72 10.23
CA THR A 13 -14.12 -9.01 9.62
C THR A 13 -14.77 -9.27 8.27
N GLU A 14 -15.82 -8.52 7.92
CA GLU A 14 -16.61 -8.71 6.71
C GLU A 14 -16.67 -7.44 5.88
N ASN A 15 -16.79 -7.58 4.56
CA ASN A 15 -16.97 -6.46 3.64
C ASN A 15 -18.33 -5.77 3.88
N TYR A 16 -18.33 -4.44 3.91
CA TYR A 16 -19.58 -3.67 3.97
C TYR A 16 -20.39 -3.77 2.67
N LYS A 17 -19.71 -3.63 1.53
CA LYS A 17 -20.33 -3.85 0.22
C LYS A 17 -20.36 -5.35 -0.08
N HIS A 18 -21.55 -5.84 -0.42
CA HIS A 18 -21.72 -7.16 -0.98
C HIS A 18 -21.47 -7.06 -2.49
N PHE A 19 -20.27 -7.44 -2.92
CA PHE A 19 -20.01 -7.57 -4.35
C PHE A 19 -20.82 -8.74 -4.91
N PRO A 20 -21.32 -8.64 -6.17
CA PRO A 20 -22.00 -9.78 -6.81
C PRO A 20 -21.10 -11.00 -6.89
N ASN A 21 -19.80 -10.80 -7.04
CA ASN A 21 -18.77 -11.82 -7.01
C ASN A 21 -17.83 -11.59 -5.83
N GLN A 22 -17.48 -12.65 -5.13
CA GLN A 22 -16.46 -12.59 -4.09
C GLN A 22 -15.11 -12.24 -4.72
N ILE A 23 -14.36 -11.31 -4.11
CA ILE A 23 -13.01 -10.97 -4.56
C ILE A 23 -12.11 -12.19 -4.33
N ASP A 24 -11.49 -12.66 -5.39
CA ASP A 24 -10.50 -13.74 -5.32
C ASP A 24 -9.13 -13.16 -4.93
N TRP A 25 -8.89 -13.07 -3.63
CA TRP A 25 -7.65 -12.58 -3.09
C TRP A 25 -6.52 -13.58 -3.34
N ALA A 26 -5.42 -13.12 -3.95
CA ALA A 26 -4.24 -13.96 -4.18
C ALA A 26 -3.58 -14.38 -2.85
N ASN A 27 -3.57 -13.48 -1.86
CA ASN A 27 -3.04 -13.72 -0.51
C ASN A 27 -1.65 -14.37 -0.48
N ASP A 28 -0.76 -13.97 -1.41
CA ASP A 28 0.60 -14.46 -1.46
C ASP A 28 1.35 -14.10 -0.17
N PRO A 29 1.84 -15.09 0.60
CA PRO A 29 2.50 -14.85 1.88
C PRO A 29 3.84 -14.13 1.73
N ASP A 30 4.56 -14.33 0.63
CA ASP A 30 5.86 -13.69 0.39
C ASP A 30 5.67 -12.21 0.05
N HIS A 31 4.65 -11.90 -0.75
CA HIS A 31 4.26 -10.51 -1.03
C HIS A 31 3.81 -9.78 0.24
N LEU A 32 2.99 -10.42 1.06
CA LEU A 32 2.56 -9.84 2.35
C LEU A 32 3.76 -9.61 3.28
N ALA A 33 4.70 -10.55 3.34
CA ALA A 33 5.89 -10.41 4.16
C ALA A 33 6.81 -9.27 3.67
N ALA A 34 7.03 -9.15 2.36
CA ALA A 34 7.79 -8.05 1.76
C ALA A 34 7.13 -6.69 2.03
N TRP A 35 5.81 -6.59 1.88
CA TRP A 35 5.05 -5.39 2.21
C TRP A 35 5.22 -5.00 3.68
N LYS A 36 5.07 -5.94 4.62
CA LYS A 36 5.27 -5.70 6.06
C LYS A 36 6.67 -5.17 6.40
N ARG A 37 7.70 -5.65 5.69
CA ARG A 37 9.09 -5.21 5.91
C ARG A 37 9.45 -3.91 5.19
N GLY A 38 8.61 -3.41 4.28
CA GLY A 38 8.96 -2.29 3.41
C GLY A 38 10.07 -2.65 2.43
N GLU A 39 9.91 -3.78 1.75
CA GLU A 39 10.85 -4.37 0.78
C GLU A 39 10.12 -4.77 -0.52
N THR A 40 9.19 -3.93 -0.96
CA THR A 40 8.38 -4.17 -2.17
C THR A 40 9.08 -3.76 -3.45
N GLY A 41 10.15 -2.96 -3.36
CA GLY A 41 10.80 -2.33 -4.51
C GLY A 41 10.05 -1.13 -5.07
N TYR A 42 9.05 -0.64 -4.35
CA TYR A 42 8.31 0.59 -4.63
C TYR A 42 8.65 1.63 -3.55
N PRO A 43 9.50 2.62 -3.85
CA PRO A 43 10.10 3.49 -2.83
C PRO A 43 9.10 4.17 -1.91
N PHE A 44 7.99 4.71 -2.45
CA PHE A 44 6.98 5.40 -1.66
C PHE A 44 6.19 4.46 -0.73
N ILE A 45 5.97 3.23 -1.17
CA ILE A 45 5.33 2.17 -0.38
C ILE A 45 6.27 1.73 0.75
N ASP A 46 7.54 1.47 0.41
CA ASP A 46 8.53 0.99 1.36
C ASP A 46 8.84 2.04 2.43
N ALA A 47 8.95 3.32 2.05
CA ALA A 47 9.11 4.41 3.00
C ALA A 47 7.92 4.46 4.00
N GLY A 48 6.70 4.32 3.52
CA GLY A 48 5.51 4.31 4.37
C GLY A 48 5.51 3.16 5.38
N MET A 49 5.82 1.94 4.92
CA MET A 49 5.87 0.77 5.80
C MET A 49 7.03 0.82 6.80
N ARG A 50 8.19 1.34 6.37
CA ARG A 50 9.33 1.52 7.28
C ARG A 50 9.07 2.60 8.32
N GLN A 51 8.42 3.71 7.96
CA GLN A 51 7.97 4.70 8.93
C GLN A 51 7.03 4.07 9.96
N LEU A 52 6.01 3.34 9.52
CA LEU A 52 5.08 2.64 10.42
C LEU A 52 5.83 1.72 11.40
N ASN A 53 6.78 0.94 10.92
CA ASN A 53 7.53 -0.02 11.73
C ASN A 53 8.47 0.66 12.74
N GLN A 54 9.06 1.80 12.38
CA GLN A 54 10.03 2.51 13.21
C GLN A 54 9.36 3.40 14.25
N GLU A 55 8.27 4.06 13.88
CA GLU A 55 7.64 5.12 14.68
C GLU A 55 6.30 4.71 15.30
N GLY A 56 5.69 3.61 14.83
CA GLY A 56 4.30 3.29 15.18
C GLY A 56 3.30 4.30 14.63
N TYR A 57 3.70 5.06 13.63
CA TYR A 57 2.91 6.10 12.98
C TYR A 57 3.22 6.13 11.48
N ILE A 58 2.29 6.61 10.69
CA ILE A 58 2.44 6.82 9.25
C ILE A 58 1.56 7.97 8.80
N HIS A 59 2.10 8.89 8.01
CA HIS A 59 1.37 9.99 7.43
C HIS A 59 0.17 9.52 6.59
N ASN A 60 -0.88 10.35 6.52
CA ASN A 60 -2.12 9.99 5.84
C ASN A 60 -1.91 9.57 4.38
N ARG A 61 -1.12 10.30 3.61
CA ARG A 61 -0.94 9.99 2.18
C ARG A 61 -0.17 8.68 1.93
N PRO A 62 0.99 8.44 2.55
CA PRO A 62 1.63 7.13 2.52
C PRO A 62 0.70 6.01 3.05
N ARG A 63 -0.06 6.26 4.13
CA ARG A 63 -1.03 5.30 4.69
C ARG A 63 -2.03 4.81 3.64
N GLN A 64 -2.62 5.73 2.87
CA GLN A 64 -3.53 5.38 1.78
C GLN A 64 -2.83 4.59 0.67
N ASN A 65 -1.60 4.99 0.32
CA ASN A 65 -0.85 4.34 -0.76
C ASN A 65 -0.42 2.92 -0.41
N VAL A 66 0.08 2.68 0.80
CA VAL A 66 0.48 1.32 1.21
C VAL A 66 -0.73 0.38 1.30
N ALA A 67 -1.89 0.89 1.72
CA ALA A 67 -3.13 0.12 1.77
C ALA A 67 -3.68 -0.19 0.37
N SER A 68 -3.68 0.80 -0.54
CA SER A 68 -4.05 0.59 -1.93
C SER A 68 -3.12 -0.40 -2.63
N PHE A 69 -1.82 -0.31 -2.41
CA PHE A 69 -0.85 -1.22 -3.00
C PHE A 69 -1.09 -2.67 -2.56
N LEU A 70 -1.30 -2.89 -1.25
CA LEU A 70 -1.59 -4.22 -0.72
C LEU A 70 -2.84 -4.84 -1.36
N THR A 71 -3.94 -4.09 -1.37
CA THR A 71 -5.24 -4.62 -1.80
C THR A 71 -5.40 -4.71 -3.31
N LYS A 72 -4.82 -3.76 -4.06
CA LYS A 72 -5.00 -3.66 -5.52
C LYS A 72 -3.84 -4.29 -6.30
N HIS A 73 -2.61 -3.93 -6.00
CA HIS A 73 -1.45 -4.46 -6.74
C HIS A 73 -1.06 -5.87 -6.29
N LEU A 74 -1.11 -6.15 -4.99
CA LEU A 74 -0.77 -7.47 -4.46
C LEU A 74 -1.96 -8.41 -4.35
N LEU A 75 -3.20 -7.91 -4.43
CA LEU A 75 -4.43 -8.67 -4.19
C LEU A 75 -4.40 -9.47 -2.88
N VAL A 76 -3.96 -8.82 -1.82
CA VAL A 76 -4.01 -9.35 -0.46
C VAL A 76 -5.23 -8.77 0.26
N ASP A 77 -5.93 -9.63 0.99
CA ASP A 77 -7.12 -9.27 1.76
C ASP A 77 -6.83 -8.07 2.68
N TRP A 78 -7.69 -7.05 2.62
CA TRP A 78 -7.56 -5.84 3.41
C TRP A 78 -7.48 -6.11 4.92
N GLY A 79 -8.10 -7.18 5.40
CA GLY A 79 -8.07 -7.59 6.79
C GLY A 79 -6.67 -7.92 7.29
N GLU A 80 -5.77 -8.45 6.42
CA GLU A 80 -4.36 -8.67 6.77
C GLU A 80 -3.64 -7.35 7.05
N GLY A 81 -3.85 -6.35 6.18
CA GLY A 81 -3.29 -5.02 6.37
C GLY A 81 -3.86 -4.32 7.61
N ALA A 82 -5.18 -4.38 7.81
CA ALA A 82 -5.86 -3.77 8.95
C ALA A 82 -5.35 -4.35 10.28
N ARG A 83 -5.18 -5.67 10.36
CA ARG A 83 -4.63 -6.35 11.55
C ARG A 83 -3.17 -5.98 11.81
N TYR A 84 -2.38 -5.85 10.74
CA TYR A 84 -0.99 -5.41 10.88
C TYR A 84 -0.91 -3.97 11.41
N PHE A 85 -1.69 -3.07 10.85
CA PHE A 85 -1.78 -1.67 11.33
C PHE A 85 -2.24 -1.60 12.77
N ALA A 86 -3.24 -2.39 13.17
CA ALA A 86 -3.71 -2.44 14.55
C ALA A 86 -2.62 -2.82 15.56
N LYS A 87 -1.65 -3.63 15.14
CA LYS A 87 -0.50 -4.04 15.97
C LYS A 87 0.61 -2.99 16.02
N GLN A 88 0.81 -2.22 14.95
CA GLN A 88 1.93 -1.29 14.82
C GLN A 88 1.58 0.13 15.29
N LEU A 89 0.35 0.60 15.03
CA LEU A 89 -0.06 1.97 15.29
C LEU A 89 -0.20 2.26 16.77
N VAL A 90 0.50 3.30 17.25
CA VAL A 90 0.33 3.83 18.63
C VAL A 90 -0.99 4.57 18.81
N ASP A 91 -1.55 5.10 17.71
CA ASP A 91 -2.82 5.82 17.65
C ASP A 91 -3.98 4.95 17.13
N HIS A 92 -3.89 3.62 17.30
CA HIS A 92 -4.89 2.70 16.77
C HIS A 92 -6.29 2.99 17.31
N ASP A 93 -7.19 3.27 16.39
CA ASP A 93 -8.64 3.35 16.61
C ASP A 93 -9.37 2.36 15.70
N PRO A 94 -10.10 1.39 16.22
CA PRO A 94 -10.74 0.34 15.41
C PRO A 94 -11.67 0.90 14.34
N ALA A 95 -12.54 1.87 14.70
CA ALA A 95 -13.52 2.40 13.75
C ALA A 95 -12.85 3.12 12.57
N SER A 96 -11.81 3.91 12.87
CA SER A 96 -11.03 4.60 11.84
C SER A 96 -10.18 3.63 11.02
N ASN A 97 -9.48 2.70 11.68
CA ASN A 97 -8.61 1.77 11.00
C ASN A 97 -9.38 0.86 10.03
N TYR A 98 -10.32 0.08 10.53
CA TYR A 98 -11.06 -0.89 9.70
C TYR A 98 -11.95 -0.19 8.67
N GLY A 99 -12.60 0.92 9.02
CA GLY A 99 -13.41 1.69 8.09
C GLY A 99 -12.59 2.29 6.93
N ASN A 100 -11.39 2.80 7.20
CA ASN A 100 -10.51 3.35 6.16
C ASN A 100 -9.86 2.24 5.31
N TRP A 101 -9.52 1.09 5.88
CA TRP A 101 -9.05 -0.06 5.13
C TRP A 101 -10.09 -0.56 4.14
N GLN A 102 -11.35 -0.69 4.57
CA GLN A 102 -12.44 -1.05 3.66
C GLN A 102 -12.70 0.00 2.58
N TRP A 103 -12.58 1.30 2.94
CA TRP A 103 -12.71 2.39 1.98
C TRP A 103 -11.67 2.27 0.86
N ILE A 104 -10.40 2.07 1.20
CA ILE A 104 -9.32 1.95 0.20
C ILE A 104 -9.39 0.65 -0.59
N ALA A 105 -9.87 -0.43 0.03
CA ALA A 105 -10.09 -1.71 -0.62
C ALA A 105 -11.31 -1.72 -1.58
N SER A 106 -12.09 -0.64 -1.62
CA SER A 106 -13.36 -0.55 -2.37
C SER A 106 -14.45 -1.49 -1.84
N THR A 107 -14.30 -1.99 -0.63
CA THR A 107 -15.29 -2.85 0.07
C THR A 107 -16.16 -2.09 1.05
N GLY A 108 -15.89 -0.82 1.27
CA GLY A 108 -16.54 0.07 2.24
C GLY A 108 -17.50 1.08 1.62
N THR A 109 -17.63 2.25 2.27
CA THR A 109 -18.62 3.29 1.96
C THR A 109 -18.20 4.29 0.89
N ASP A 110 -17.17 4.00 0.07
CA ASP A 110 -16.76 4.93 -0.98
C ASP A 110 -17.88 5.11 -2.02
N SER A 111 -18.09 6.36 -2.46
CA SER A 111 -18.99 6.70 -3.57
C SER A 111 -18.37 6.40 -4.94
N VAL A 112 -17.07 6.20 -5.00
CA VAL A 112 -16.34 5.74 -6.20
C VAL A 112 -16.21 4.24 -6.14
N ASP A 113 -16.62 3.56 -7.21
CA ASP A 113 -16.68 2.10 -7.21
C ASP A 113 -15.30 1.46 -7.07
N VAL A 114 -14.31 1.97 -7.80
CA VAL A 114 -12.93 1.44 -7.72
C VAL A 114 -11.92 2.58 -7.64
N ARG A 115 -11.03 2.53 -6.63
CA ARG A 115 -9.86 3.40 -6.53
C ARG A 115 -8.58 2.57 -6.59
N ILE A 116 -7.75 2.85 -7.58
CA ILE A 116 -6.42 2.27 -7.69
C ILE A 116 -5.42 3.42 -7.68
N PHE A 117 -4.59 3.49 -6.64
CA PHE A 117 -3.52 4.49 -6.59
C PHE A 117 -2.28 3.93 -7.28
N ASP A 118 -1.84 4.62 -8.32
CA ASP A 118 -0.56 4.32 -8.96
C ASP A 118 0.59 4.81 -8.07
N PRO A 119 1.43 3.92 -7.52
CA PRO A 119 2.45 4.30 -6.55
C PRO A 119 3.52 5.23 -7.11
N VAL A 120 3.82 5.18 -8.40
CA VAL A 120 4.78 6.07 -9.07
C VAL A 120 4.17 7.46 -9.24
N ALA A 121 2.96 7.55 -9.77
CA ALA A 121 2.26 8.81 -9.93
C ALA A 121 1.97 9.49 -8.57
N GLN A 122 1.68 8.72 -7.55
CA GLN A 122 1.47 9.24 -6.19
C GLN A 122 2.77 9.80 -5.60
N MET A 123 3.90 9.11 -5.77
CA MET A 123 5.19 9.61 -5.35
C MET A 123 5.56 10.90 -6.09
N SER A 124 5.44 10.93 -7.40
CA SER A 124 5.67 12.12 -8.23
C SER A 124 4.85 13.34 -7.78
N LYS A 125 3.64 13.10 -7.27
CA LYS A 125 2.75 14.16 -6.80
C LYS A 125 3.06 14.67 -5.38
N TYR A 126 3.51 13.80 -4.48
CA TYR A 126 3.57 14.10 -3.05
C TYR A 126 4.99 14.08 -2.46
N ASP A 127 5.95 13.52 -3.16
CA ASP A 127 7.36 13.45 -2.78
C ASP A 127 8.28 13.45 -4.02
N ASP A 128 8.06 14.41 -4.93
CA ASP A 128 8.83 14.56 -6.18
C ASP A 128 10.34 14.76 -5.93
N GLY A 129 10.69 15.40 -4.83
CA GLY A 129 12.07 15.55 -4.36
C GLY A 129 12.65 14.32 -3.66
N ALA A 130 11.87 13.24 -3.51
CA ALA A 130 12.25 12.03 -2.80
C ALA A 130 12.74 12.24 -1.35
N THR A 131 12.33 13.34 -0.71
CA THR A 131 12.78 13.70 0.64
C THR A 131 12.28 12.71 1.67
N TYR A 132 10.99 12.42 1.65
CA TYR A 132 10.36 11.44 2.53
C TYR A 132 10.89 10.02 2.28
N VAL A 133 11.01 9.62 1.02
CA VAL A 133 11.55 8.31 0.69
C VAL A 133 12.99 8.15 1.19
N LYS A 134 13.85 9.13 0.97
CA LYS A 134 15.26 9.05 1.39
C LYS A 134 15.46 9.08 2.91
N GLU A 135 14.48 9.56 3.66
CA GLU A 135 14.49 9.50 5.12
C GLU A 135 14.35 8.06 5.61
N TYR A 136 13.43 7.28 5.04
CA TYR A 136 13.11 5.91 5.49
C TYR A 136 13.73 4.79 4.65
N VAL A 137 14.27 5.12 3.46
CA VAL A 137 14.95 4.17 2.56
C VAL A 137 16.37 4.65 2.32
N PRO A 138 17.28 4.40 3.27
CA PRO A 138 18.66 4.89 3.21
C PRO A 138 19.43 4.38 2.00
N GLU A 139 19.07 3.22 1.43
CA GLU A 139 19.67 2.65 0.25
C GLU A 139 19.54 3.55 -0.99
N LEU A 140 18.55 4.44 -1.01
CA LEU A 140 18.27 5.36 -2.13
C LEU A 140 18.79 6.80 -1.92
N ARG A 141 19.51 7.08 -0.83
CA ARG A 141 19.92 8.45 -0.50
C ARG A 141 20.78 9.12 -1.56
N GLU A 142 21.69 8.37 -2.17
CA GLU A 142 22.62 8.89 -3.19
C GLU A 142 22.02 8.88 -4.62
N VAL A 143 20.84 8.31 -4.79
CA VAL A 143 20.15 8.26 -6.08
C VAL A 143 19.42 9.58 -6.34
N SER A 144 19.42 10.10 -7.58
CA SER A 144 18.70 11.33 -7.91
C SER A 144 17.19 11.18 -7.68
N ALA A 145 16.51 12.26 -7.31
CA ALA A 145 15.08 12.25 -7.01
C ALA A 145 14.23 11.69 -8.16
N ASP A 146 14.45 12.19 -9.38
CA ASP A 146 13.74 11.71 -10.57
C ASP A 146 13.90 10.19 -10.78
N THR A 147 15.11 9.69 -10.56
CA THR A 147 15.40 8.25 -10.67
C THR A 147 14.68 7.45 -9.56
N VAL A 148 14.60 7.99 -8.34
CA VAL A 148 13.86 7.33 -7.24
C VAL A 148 12.37 7.29 -7.54
N VAL A 149 11.80 8.36 -8.09
CA VAL A 149 10.38 8.39 -8.50
C VAL A 149 10.09 7.30 -9.54
N ASP A 150 10.95 7.15 -10.54
CA ASP A 150 10.78 6.20 -11.63
C ASP A 150 11.34 4.79 -11.31
N TRP A 151 11.82 4.56 -10.10
CA TRP A 151 12.55 3.35 -9.69
C TRP A 151 11.92 2.04 -10.17
N PRO A 152 10.61 1.79 -9.98
CA PRO A 152 10.01 0.52 -10.35
C PRO A 152 9.99 0.26 -11.88
N THR A 153 10.15 1.32 -12.68
CA THR A 153 10.13 1.24 -14.15
C THR A 153 11.52 1.10 -14.77
N LEU A 154 12.57 1.26 -13.96
CA LEU A 154 13.95 1.13 -14.44
C LEU A 154 14.28 -0.33 -14.77
N PRO A 155 15.17 -0.55 -15.77
CA PRO A 155 15.75 -1.86 -16.01
C PRO A 155 16.50 -2.39 -14.76
N LYS A 156 16.46 -3.70 -14.53
CA LYS A 156 17.14 -4.32 -13.38
C LYS A 156 18.63 -3.96 -13.32
N SER A 157 19.33 -4.02 -14.44
CA SER A 157 20.75 -3.65 -14.50
C SER A 157 21.02 -2.24 -13.97
N ARG A 158 20.13 -1.30 -14.28
CA ARG A 158 20.28 0.09 -13.81
C ARG A 158 20.03 0.20 -12.30
N ARG A 159 19.06 -0.54 -11.78
CA ARG A 159 18.81 -0.59 -10.33
C ARG A 159 19.98 -1.21 -9.57
N ASP A 160 20.52 -2.33 -10.06
CA ASP A 160 21.69 -3.01 -9.48
C ASP A 160 22.92 -2.10 -9.46
N ASP A 161 23.12 -1.26 -10.49
CA ASP A 161 24.23 -0.30 -10.54
C ASP A 161 24.06 0.86 -9.53
N LEU A 162 22.84 1.30 -9.29
CA LEU A 162 22.55 2.50 -8.47
C LEU A 162 22.38 2.18 -6.98
N ALA A 163 21.67 1.11 -6.64
CA ALA A 163 21.41 0.68 -5.28
C ALA A 163 21.25 -0.86 -5.22
N PRO A 164 22.36 -1.61 -5.24
CA PRO A 164 22.32 -3.08 -5.28
C PRO A 164 21.68 -3.69 -4.03
N ASP A 165 21.65 -2.97 -2.92
CA ASP A 165 21.12 -3.42 -1.64
C ASP A 165 19.60 -3.15 -1.50
N TYR A 166 18.99 -2.42 -2.44
CA TYR A 166 17.57 -2.14 -2.40
C TYR A 166 16.77 -3.18 -3.20
N ALA A 167 15.60 -3.53 -2.68
CA ALA A 167 14.77 -4.58 -3.25
C ALA A 167 14.32 -4.30 -4.69
N ASP A 168 14.24 -5.35 -5.50
CA ASP A 168 13.58 -5.30 -6.80
C ASP A 168 12.05 -5.21 -6.63
N PRO A 169 11.32 -4.57 -7.57
CA PRO A 169 9.86 -4.58 -7.56
C PRO A 169 9.30 -6.00 -7.55
N ILE A 170 8.45 -6.31 -6.57
CA ILE A 170 7.85 -7.65 -6.40
C ILE A 170 6.69 -7.92 -7.36
N VAL A 171 6.14 -6.87 -7.96
CA VAL A 171 5.12 -6.95 -9.02
C VAL A 171 5.43 -5.91 -10.08
N ASP A 172 5.09 -6.20 -11.35
CA ASP A 172 5.13 -5.20 -12.41
C ASP A 172 4.00 -4.18 -12.21
N ARG A 173 4.31 -2.89 -12.45
CA ARG A 173 3.40 -1.76 -12.27
C ARG A 173 2.13 -1.89 -13.12
N ASN A 174 2.30 -2.17 -14.41
CA ASN A 174 1.19 -2.21 -15.37
C ASN A 174 0.36 -3.48 -15.18
N GLU A 175 1.01 -4.63 -15.02
CA GLU A 175 0.33 -5.90 -14.75
C GLU A 175 -0.49 -5.86 -13.46
N GLY A 176 0.08 -5.25 -12.40
CA GLY A 176 -0.63 -5.07 -11.12
C GLY A 176 -1.86 -4.19 -11.26
N TYR A 177 -1.74 -3.08 -12.00
CA TYR A 177 -2.85 -2.17 -12.26
C TYR A 177 -3.96 -2.83 -13.10
N GLU A 178 -3.62 -3.44 -14.22
CA GLU A 178 -4.57 -4.13 -15.10
C GLU A 178 -5.28 -5.30 -14.40
N ARG A 179 -4.52 -6.04 -13.58
CA ARG A 179 -5.10 -7.13 -12.78
C ARG A 179 -6.11 -6.59 -11.77
N ALA A 180 -5.79 -5.49 -11.09
CA ALA A 180 -6.72 -4.84 -10.17
C ALA A 180 -7.99 -4.37 -10.88
N GLN A 181 -7.88 -3.75 -12.05
CA GLN A 181 -9.05 -3.37 -12.84
C GLN A 181 -9.95 -4.57 -13.12
N ARG A 182 -9.39 -5.67 -13.63
CA ARG A 182 -10.19 -6.89 -13.95
C ARG A 182 -10.88 -7.53 -12.74
N VAL A 183 -10.30 -7.39 -11.55
CA VAL A 183 -10.85 -8.01 -10.33
C VAL A 183 -11.94 -7.15 -9.69
N PHE A 184 -11.81 -5.82 -9.80
CA PHE A 184 -12.70 -4.88 -9.11
C PHE A 184 -13.73 -4.20 -10.04
N GLU A 185 -13.63 -4.33 -11.35
CA GLU A 185 -14.64 -3.92 -12.35
C GLU A 185 -15.57 -5.09 -12.71
#